data_ca13b000c6ce96f0cfadf9c6a8047d40
#
_entry.id   ca13b000c6ce96f0cfadf9c6a8047d40
#
_cell.length_a   1.000
_cell.length_b   1.000
_cell.length_c   1.000
_cell.angle_alpha   90.00
_cell.angle_beta   90.00
_cell.angle_gamma   90.00
#
_symmetry.space_group_name_H-M   'P 1'
#
loop_
_entity.id
_entity.type
_entity.pdbx_description
1 polymer ?
#
loop_
_entity_poly.entity_id
_entity_poly.type
_entity_poly.pdbx_seq_one_letter_code
_entity_poly.pdbx_strand_id
1 'polypeptide(L)' 'FEMPGRRLIIEMKCARDGEAPEKKLEEAKAQILKHDYGNYVPVRETRRFAMVFSVPEQKIVLSEEV' A
#
# COMPACT_ATOMS: atom_id res chain seq x y z
N PHE A 1 -6.23 -7.35 -5.58
CA PHE A 1 -7.53 -8.04 -5.69
C PHE A 1 -8.42 -7.38 -6.71
N GLU A 2 -9.08 -8.19 -7.52
CA GLU A 2 -10.08 -7.69 -8.45
C GLU A 2 -11.42 -8.35 -8.14
N MET A 3 -12.46 -7.50 -8.15
CA MET A 3 -13.84 -7.92 -8.03
C MET A 3 -14.62 -7.32 -9.21
N PRO A 4 -15.78 -7.85 -9.59
CA PRO A 4 -16.55 -7.26 -10.69
C PRO A 4 -16.75 -5.76 -10.47
N GLY A 5 -16.24 -4.95 -11.39
CA GLY A 5 -16.34 -3.51 -11.34
C GLY A 5 -15.46 -2.82 -10.32
N ARG A 6 -14.56 -3.55 -9.65
CA ARG A 6 -13.69 -2.97 -8.62
C ARG A 6 -12.30 -3.57 -8.66
N ARG A 7 -11.32 -2.78 -8.25
CA ARG A 7 -9.94 -3.25 -8.08
C ARG A 7 -9.38 -2.70 -6.78
N LEU A 8 -8.74 -3.56 -6.00
CA LEU A 8 -8.07 -3.19 -4.76
C LEU A 8 -6.58 -3.44 -4.93
N ILE A 9 -5.79 -2.40 -4.74
CA ILE A 9 -4.33 -2.48 -4.85
C ILE A 9 -3.74 -2.16 -3.49
N ILE A 10 -2.91 -3.06 -3.00
CA ILE A 10 -2.25 -2.89 -1.71
C ILE A 10 -0.75 -3.02 -1.91
N GLU A 11 -0.02 -2.00 -1.49
CA GLU A 11 1.44 -2.04 -1.43
C GLU A 11 1.83 -2.13 0.04
N MET A 12 2.49 -3.21 0.42
CA MET A 12 2.88 -3.42 1.80
C MET A 12 4.39 -3.37 1.96
N LYS A 13 4.85 -2.66 2.98
CA LYS A 13 6.24 -2.62 3.38
C LYS A 13 6.37 -3.13 4.79
N CYS A 14 7.55 -3.67 5.12
CA CYS A 14 7.84 -4.15 6.48
C CYS A 14 8.82 -3.21 7.13
N ALA A 15 8.48 -2.76 8.34
CA ALA A 15 9.39 -2.00 9.19
C ALA A 15 10.02 -2.93 10.19
N ARG A 16 11.33 -3.08 10.12
CA ARG A 16 12.09 -3.92 11.03
C ARG A 16 12.47 -3.12 12.27
N ASP A 17 13.06 -3.79 13.23
CA ASP A 17 13.55 -3.15 14.44
C ASP A 17 14.54 -2.03 14.06
N GLY A 18 14.32 -0.84 14.60
CA GLY A 18 15.16 0.32 14.31
C GLY A 18 14.77 1.10 13.06
N GLU A 19 13.80 0.63 12.28
CA GLU A 19 13.33 1.35 11.11
C GLU A 19 12.08 2.14 11.45
N ALA A 20 11.95 3.34 10.85
CA ALA A 20 10.79 4.21 11.07
C ALA A 20 9.63 3.74 10.19
N PRO A 21 8.47 3.35 10.76
CA PRO A 21 7.32 2.94 9.95
C PRO A 21 6.82 4.03 9.02
N GLU A 22 6.87 5.29 9.45
CA GLU A 22 6.44 6.43 8.63
C GLU A 22 7.25 6.54 7.34
N LYS A 23 8.54 6.25 7.43
CA LYS A 23 9.41 6.28 6.25
C LYS A 23 9.05 5.15 5.29
N LYS A 24 8.73 3.97 5.84
CA LYS A 24 8.28 2.85 5.01
C LYS A 24 6.95 3.15 4.35
N LEU A 25 6.06 3.85 5.03
CA LEU A 25 4.79 4.24 4.45
C LEU A 25 5.01 5.18 3.25
N GLU A 26 5.90 6.15 3.38
CA GLU A 26 6.23 7.04 2.27
C GLU A 26 6.81 6.27 1.08
N GLU A 27 7.64 5.27 1.33
CA GLU A 27 8.17 4.42 0.28
C GLU A 27 7.06 3.64 -0.44
N ALA A 28 6.12 3.11 0.32
CA ALA A 28 4.99 2.36 -0.25
C ALA A 28 4.11 3.27 -1.10
N LYS A 29 3.82 4.48 -0.62
CA LYS A 29 3.03 5.46 -1.35
C LYS A 29 3.73 5.86 -2.65
N ALA A 30 5.02 6.13 -2.56
CA ALA A 30 5.80 6.51 -3.73
C ALA A 30 5.83 5.39 -4.77
N GLN A 31 5.90 4.15 -4.32
CA GLN A 31 5.92 3.01 -5.24
C GLN A 31 4.59 2.86 -5.97
N ILE A 32 3.48 3.04 -5.28
CA ILE A 32 2.16 3.00 -5.91
C ILE A 32 2.06 4.07 -6.99
N LEU A 33 2.48 5.29 -6.68
CA LEU A 33 2.42 6.40 -7.63
C LEU A 33 3.38 6.21 -8.79
N LYS A 34 4.59 5.69 -8.52
CA LYS A 34 5.59 5.47 -9.55
C LYS A 34 5.15 4.44 -10.58
N HIS A 35 4.52 3.38 -10.13
CA HIS A 35 4.11 2.29 -11.03
C HIS A 35 2.71 2.49 -11.60
N ASP A 36 2.00 3.51 -11.14
CA ASP A 36 0.69 3.88 -11.69
C ASP A 36 -0.28 2.69 -11.69
N TYR A 37 -0.29 1.97 -10.60
CA TYR A 37 -1.13 0.78 -10.48
C TYR A 37 -2.61 1.12 -10.65
N GLY A 38 -3.29 0.33 -11.49
CA GLY A 38 -4.73 0.43 -11.64
C GLY A 38 -5.22 1.42 -12.69
N ASN A 39 -4.31 2.14 -13.36
CA ASN A 39 -4.72 3.15 -14.33
C ASN A 39 -4.82 2.63 -15.75
N TYR A 40 -4.26 1.46 -16.04
CA TYR A 40 -4.22 0.91 -17.39
C TYR A 40 -5.39 0.00 -17.72
N VAL A 41 -6.22 -0.31 -16.74
CA VAL A 41 -7.39 -1.18 -16.94
C VAL A 41 -8.65 -0.41 -16.57
N PRO A 42 -9.61 -0.30 -17.50
CA PRO A 42 -10.85 0.40 -17.20
C PRO A 42 -11.69 -0.39 -16.21
N VAL A 43 -11.72 0.05 -14.97
CA VAL A 43 -12.57 -0.52 -13.94
C VAL A 43 -13.43 0.60 -13.36
N ARG A 44 -14.58 0.23 -12.83
CA ARG A 44 -15.51 1.20 -12.25
C ARG A 44 -14.91 1.91 -11.06
N GLU A 45 -14.16 1.18 -10.25
CA GLU A 45 -13.60 1.71 -9.03
C GLU A 45 -12.24 1.05 -8.75
N THR A 46 -11.23 1.88 -8.50
CA THR A 46 -9.91 1.42 -8.08
C THR A 46 -9.55 2.13 -6.79
N ARG A 47 -9.20 1.37 -5.76
CA ARG A 47 -8.72 1.91 -4.50
C ARG A 47 -7.32 1.42 -4.24
N ARG A 48 -6.47 2.29 -3.75
CA ARG A 48 -5.05 2.02 -3.54
C ARG A 48 -4.69 2.31 -2.10
N PHE A 49 -4.06 1.36 -1.45
CA PHE A 49 -3.66 1.49 -0.05
C PHE A 49 -2.18 1.21 0.11
N ALA A 50 -1.52 2.04 0.90
CA ALA A 50 -0.17 1.78 1.36
C ALA A 50 -0.24 1.34 2.81
N MET A 51 0.42 0.23 3.14
CA MET A 51 0.38 -0.33 4.50
C MET A 51 1.78 -0.65 4.96
N VAL A 52 2.00 -0.54 6.27
CA VAL A 52 3.27 -0.91 6.89
C VAL A 52 3.03 -1.90 8.00
N PHE A 53 3.71 -3.05 7.90
CA PHE A 53 3.70 -4.07 8.93
C PHE A 53 4.95 -3.91 9.80
N SER A 54 4.76 -3.84 11.11
CA SER A 54 5.87 -3.76 12.05
C SER A 54 6.31 -5.16 12.45
N VAL A 55 7.56 -5.52 12.13
CA VAL A 55 8.09 -6.83 12.50
C VAL A 55 8.20 -6.97 14.01
N PRO A 56 8.74 -5.98 14.77
CA PRO A 56 8.80 -6.09 16.22
C PRO A 56 7.44 -6.22 16.89
N GLU A 57 6.43 -5.50 16.38
CA GLU A 57 5.10 -5.51 16.97
C GLU A 57 4.18 -6.57 16.38
N GLN A 58 4.58 -7.17 15.26
CA GLN A 58 3.84 -8.22 14.57
C GLN A 58 2.40 -7.79 14.22
N LYS A 59 2.26 -6.57 13.71
CA LYS A 59 0.96 -6.04 13.31
C LYS A 59 1.12 -4.92 12.30
N ILE A 60 0.02 -4.62 11.61
CA ILE A 60 -0.06 -3.44 10.76
C ILE A 60 -0.12 -2.21 11.66
N VAL A 61 0.83 -1.31 11.51
CA VAL A 61 0.91 -0.11 12.35
C VAL A 61 0.48 1.15 11.61
N LEU A 62 0.57 1.16 10.28
CA LEU A 62 0.17 2.31 9.47
C LEU A 62 -0.56 1.81 8.23
N SER A 63 -1.58 2.54 7.82
CA SER A 63 -2.22 2.32 6.53
C SER A 63 -2.81 3.63 6.05
N GLU A 64 -2.75 3.86 4.75
CA GLU A 64 -3.25 5.08 4.17
C GLU A 64 -3.72 4.82 2.74
N GLU A 65 -4.87 5.37 2.40
CA GLU A 65 -5.36 5.31 1.03
C GLU A 65 -4.66 6.38 0.19
N VAL A 66 -4.19 5.95 -0.97
CA VAL A 66 -3.42 6.82 -1.87
C VAL A 66 -4.25 7.30 -3.05
#